data_d658479054d0df2bbff47f4e6458dfba
#
_entry.id   d658479054d0df2bbff47f4e6458dfba
#
_cell.length_a   1.000
_cell.length_b   1.000
_cell.length_c   1.000
_cell.angle_alpha   90.00
_cell.angle_beta   90.00
_cell.angle_gamma   90.00
#
_symmetry.space_group_name_H-M   'P 1'
#
loop_
_entity.id
_entity.type
_entity.pdbx_description
1 polymer ?
#
loop_
_entity_poly.entity_id
_entity_poly.type
_entity_poly.pdbx_seq_one_letter_code
_entity_poly.pdbx_strand_id
1 'polypeptide(L)' 'RWLSVDEIADYLGVAKDTIYTWVTSKGMPGHKVGRFWKFKKQDVDAWVREGGAASSSDDFDDKEPRNV' A
#
# COMPACT_ATOMS: atom_id res chain seq x y z
N ARG A 1 -14.42 6.84 -6.47
CA ARG A 1 -13.47 7.46 -7.39
C ARG A 1 -12.15 6.70 -7.35
N TRP A 2 -11.57 6.45 -8.52
CA TRP A 2 -10.27 5.79 -8.60
C TRP A 2 -9.16 6.75 -8.21
N LEU A 3 -8.18 6.25 -7.47
CA LEU A 3 -7.02 7.04 -7.05
C LEU A 3 -5.79 6.61 -7.82
N SER A 4 -4.94 7.59 -8.15
CA SER A 4 -3.65 7.30 -8.78
C SER A 4 -2.65 6.81 -7.74
N VAL A 5 -1.48 6.34 -8.20
CA VAL A 5 -0.39 5.98 -7.29
C VAL A 5 -0.01 7.17 -6.41
N ASP A 6 0.10 8.35 -7.02
CA ASP A 6 0.45 9.55 -6.25
C ASP A 6 -0.57 9.82 -5.16
N GLU A 7 -1.85 9.72 -5.51
CA GLU A 7 -2.92 10.00 -4.56
C GLU A 7 -2.96 8.98 -3.43
N ILE A 8 -2.81 7.70 -3.75
CA ILE A 8 -2.88 6.68 -2.71
C ILE A 8 -1.64 6.73 -1.82
N ALA A 9 -0.47 7.05 -2.38
CA ALA A 9 0.74 7.23 -1.59
C ALA A 9 0.59 8.38 -0.61
N ASP A 10 0.01 9.48 -1.08
CA ASP A 10 -0.24 10.64 -0.23
C ASP A 10 -1.25 10.30 0.86
N TYR A 11 -2.31 9.60 0.50
CA TYR A 11 -3.34 9.20 1.45
C TYR A 11 -2.78 8.32 2.57
N LEU A 12 -1.90 7.38 2.20
CA LEU A 12 -1.31 6.47 3.19
C LEU A 12 -0.06 7.04 3.86
N GLY A 13 0.46 8.15 3.34
CA GLY A 13 1.63 8.78 3.91
C GLY A 13 2.93 8.04 3.63
N VAL A 14 3.03 7.42 2.45
CA VAL A 14 4.23 6.67 2.08
C VAL A 14 4.72 7.13 0.71
N ALA A 15 5.93 6.72 0.34
CA ALA A 15 6.51 7.02 -0.96
C ALA A 15 5.84 6.20 -2.05
N LYS A 16 5.86 6.71 -3.28
CA LYS A 16 5.33 5.99 -4.44
C LYS A 16 6.00 4.64 -4.63
N ASP A 17 7.31 4.60 -4.44
CA ASP A 17 8.06 3.34 -4.57
C ASP A 17 7.52 2.27 -3.63
N THR A 18 7.10 2.69 -2.44
CA THR A 18 6.51 1.77 -1.48
C THR A 18 5.20 1.20 -2.02
N ILE A 19 4.39 2.03 -2.68
CA ILE A 19 3.14 1.56 -3.27
C ILE A 19 3.43 0.48 -4.32
N TYR A 20 4.37 0.72 -5.22
CA TYR A 20 4.72 -0.27 -6.24
C TYR A 20 5.21 -1.57 -5.62
N THR A 21 6.03 -1.47 -4.58
CA THR A 21 6.51 -2.66 -3.88
C THR A 21 5.36 -3.45 -3.27
N TRP A 22 4.42 -2.76 -2.64
CA TRP A 22 3.28 -3.42 -2.00
C TRP A 22 2.37 -4.09 -3.02
N VAL A 23 2.15 -3.44 -4.16
CA VAL A 23 1.33 -4.03 -5.23
C VAL A 23 1.95 -5.32 -5.73
N THR A 24 3.27 -5.34 -5.91
CA THR A 24 3.95 -6.50 -6.50
C THR A 24 4.28 -7.58 -5.48
N SER A 25 4.47 -7.21 -4.20
CA SER A 25 5.01 -8.15 -3.21
C SER A 25 4.08 -8.46 -2.05
N LYS A 26 3.12 -7.60 -1.77
CA LYS A 26 2.27 -7.76 -0.58
C LYS A 26 0.80 -7.87 -0.89
N GLY A 27 0.46 -7.95 -2.15
CA GLY A 27 -0.93 -8.16 -2.53
C GLY A 27 -1.84 -6.96 -2.37
N MET A 28 -1.27 -5.75 -2.37
CA MET A 28 -2.09 -4.55 -2.29
C MET A 28 -3.07 -4.50 -3.45
N PRO A 29 -4.36 -4.28 -3.18
CA PRO A 29 -5.35 -4.24 -4.26
C PRO A 29 -5.18 -3.03 -5.14
N GLY A 30 -4.90 -3.27 -6.40
CA GLY A 30 -4.73 -2.23 -7.41
C GLY A 30 -5.11 -2.78 -8.76
N HIS A 31 -5.44 -1.90 -9.67
CA HIS A 31 -5.88 -2.29 -11.01
C HIS A 31 -5.09 -1.51 -12.04
N LYS A 32 -4.57 -2.21 -13.03
CA LYS A 32 -3.80 -1.56 -14.08
C LYS A 32 -4.74 -1.09 -15.18
N VAL A 33 -4.71 0.20 -15.44
CA VAL A 33 -5.54 0.82 -16.49
C VAL A 33 -4.56 1.44 -17.48
N GLY A 34 -4.39 0.78 -18.62
CA GLY A 34 -3.35 1.17 -19.55
C GLY A 34 -1.99 0.94 -18.90
N ARG A 35 -1.23 2.01 -18.77
CA ARG A 35 0.10 1.95 -18.14
C ARG A 35 0.09 2.43 -16.70
N PHE A 36 -1.09 2.81 -16.17
CA PHE A 36 -1.18 3.41 -14.85
C PHE A 36 -1.90 2.49 -13.87
N TRP A 37 -1.44 2.48 -12.63
CA TRP A 37 -2.12 1.78 -11.55
C TRP A 37 -3.19 2.68 -10.96
N LYS A 38 -4.37 2.11 -10.72
CA LYS A 38 -5.48 2.82 -10.09
C LYS A 38 -5.96 2.02 -8.88
N PHE A 39 -6.44 2.73 -7.89
CA PHE A 39 -6.80 2.12 -6.62
C PHE A 39 -8.17 2.59 -6.16
N LYS A 40 -8.89 1.69 -5.49
CA LYS A 40 -10.12 2.05 -4.80
C LYS A 40 -9.77 2.25 -3.34
N LYS A 41 -10.08 3.42 -2.80
CA LYS A 41 -9.73 3.76 -1.42
C LYS A 41 -10.25 2.72 -0.43
N GLN A 42 -11.50 2.30 -0.60
CA GLN A 42 -12.12 1.33 0.31
C GLN A 42 -11.43 -0.03 0.28
N ASP A 43 -10.96 -0.45 -0.89
CA ASP A 43 -10.24 -1.72 -1.01
C ASP A 43 -8.90 -1.64 -0.31
N VAL A 44 -8.20 -0.54 -0.49
CA VAL A 44 -6.90 -0.31 0.14
C VAL A 44 -7.07 -0.23 1.66
N ASP A 45 -8.10 0.48 2.13
CA ASP A 45 -8.36 0.58 3.56
C ASP A 45 -8.60 -0.80 4.17
N ALA A 46 -9.36 -1.65 3.51
CA ALA A 46 -9.62 -3.00 3.99
C ALA A 46 -8.34 -3.82 4.06
N TRP A 47 -7.51 -3.72 3.01
CA TRP A 47 -6.24 -4.44 2.97
C TRP A 47 -5.32 -4.01 4.10
N VAL A 48 -5.24 -2.70 4.37
CA VAL A 48 -4.43 -2.18 5.47
C VAL A 48 -4.95 -2.67 6.81
N ARG A 49 -6.27 -2.64 6.99
CA ARG A 49 -6.88 -3.11 8.24
C ARG A 49 -6.64 -4.60 8.49
N GLU A 50 -6.50 -5.36 7.40
CA GLU A 50 -6.23 -6.79 7.50
C GLU A 50 -4.75 -7.10 7.74
N GLY A 51 -3.92 -6.06 7.83
CA GLY A 51 -2.51 -6.21 8.13
C GLY A 51 -1.62 -6.39 6.92
N GLY A 52 -2.13 -6.14 5.72
CA GLY A 52 -1.35 -6.35 4.50
C GLY A 52 -0.09 -5.53 4.45
N ALA A 53 -0.17 -4.28 4.86
CA ALA A 53 0.98 -3.38 4.84
C ALA A 53 1.99 -3.71 5.94
N ALA A 54 1.54 -4.27 7.05
CA ALA A 54 2.39 -4.55 8.21
C ALA A 54 3.26 -5.78 8.03
N SER A 55 2.83 -6.74 7.36
CA SER A 55 3.50 -8.04 7.29
C SER A 55 5.02 -7.96 7.09
N SER A 56 5.08 -8.46 7.70
CA SER A 56 6.00 -8.75 7.60
C SER A 56 6.79 -8.99 8.12
N SER A 57 6.45 -8.90 8.13
CA SER A 57 7.19 -8.90 8.45
C SER A 57 7.85 -8.95 8.89
N ASP A 58 7.56 -8.83 8.96
CA ASP A 58 8.27 -8.75 9.22
C ASP A 58 8.95 -8.44 9.55
N ASP A 59 8.78 -8.35 9.65
CA ASP A 59 9.44 -7.99 9.81
C ASP A 59 9.97 -7.38 10.24
N PHE A 60 9.82 -7.18 10.56
CA PHE A 60 10.28 -6.49 10.90
C PHE A 60 10.31 -5.95 11.59
N ASP A 61 10.09 -5.86 11.75
CA ASP A 61 10.06 -5.38 12.28
C ASP A 61 10.20 -4.91 12.97
N ASP A 62 10.07 -5.01 13.05
CA ASP A 62 10.14 -4.60 13.58
C ASP A 62 10.47 -3.96 14.18
N LYS A 63 10.47 -3.90 14.34
CA LYS A 63 10.77 -3.26 14.65
C LYS A 63 10.77 -2.39 15.02
N GLU A 64 10.52 -1.93 14.92
CA GLU A 64 10.45 -1.08 15.10
C GLU A 64 10.25 -0.34 15.42
N PRO A 65 10.30 -0.25 15.59
CA PRO A 65 9.95 0.65 15.80
C PRO A 65 9.59 1.31 16.03
N ARG A 66 9.33 1.43 16.22
CA ARG A 66 8.94 2.05 16.25
C ARG A 66 8.59 2.82 16.49
N ASN A 67 8.41 2.90 16.51
CA ASN A 67 8.05 3.60 16.50
C ASN A 67 7.68 3.98 16.73
N VAL A 68 7.55 4.12 17.00
CA VAL A 68 7.33 4.51 16.98
C VAL A 68 7.14 4.61 17.17
#